data_a09420524ebdbca5adfa6a1933b6785c
#
_entry.id   a09420524ebdbca5adfa6a1933b6785c
#
_cell.length_a   1.000
_cell.length_b   1.000
_cell.length_c   1.000
_cell.angle_alpha   90.00
_cell.angle_beta   90.00
_cell.angle_gamma   90.00
#
_symmetry.space_group_name_H-M   'P 1'
#
loop_
_entity.id
_entity.type
_entity.pdbx_description
1 polymer ?
#
loop_
_entity_poly.entity_id
_entity_poly.type
_entity_poly.pdbx_seq_one_letter_code
_entity_poly.pdbx_strand_id
1 'polypeptide(L)'
;GDPMTVKNVLLKAKERNVAIGAHIGFDGIEGFGYREMQLSEEELETLVVYQVGAIMAFAKAYGVEIDHVRPHGAMYEMAAKDFTFACNLAKAVKKCSKWLTLYGAVGDITKKAGEFVGIATASELFLNKIYNADLTLNTEAEENNETEFAINRLRKLLSTSSVDNNMNGFTPVEVDSIHFANKYVNSMEIIKVMYFF
;
A
#
# COMPACT_ATOMS: atom_id res chain seq x y z
N GLY A 1 -4.67 13.87 -5.73
CA GLY A 1 -5.39 15.05 -5.21
C GLY A 1 -5.11 16.29 -6.05
N ASP A 2 -5.91 17.30 -5.91
CA ASP A 2 -5.67 18.61 -6.53
C ASP A 2 -4.48 19.35 -5.86
N PRO A 3 -3.90 20.36 -6.51
CA PRO A 3 -2.69 21.05 -6.01
C PRO A 3 -2.82 21.62 -4.60
N MET A 4 -3.98 22.18 -4.24
CA MET A 4 -4.19 22.76 -2.92
C MET A 4 -4.31 21.68 -1.84
N THR A 5 -4.98 20.58 -2.15
CA THR A 5 -5.08 19.41 -1.25
C THR A 5 -3.70 18.82 -1.00
N VAL A 6 -2.89 18.60 -2.05
CA VAL A 6 -1.52 18.11 -1.91
C VAL A 6 -0.69 19.00 -1.00
N LYS A 7 -0.66 20.31 -1.25
CA LYS A 7 0.04 21.28 -0.39
C LYS A 7 -0.39 21.16 1.07
N ASN A 8 -1.70 21.19 1.32
CA ASN A 8 -2.23 21.20 2.69
C ASN A 8 -1.92 19.89 3.45
N VAL A 9 -1.99 18.76 2.76
CA VAL A 9 -1.65 17.45 3.35
C VAL A 9 -0.16 17.38 3.70
N LEU A 10 0.72 17.79 2.79
CA LEU A 10 2.17 17.82 3.03
C LEU A 10 2.54 18.68 4.24
N LEU A 11 1.96 19.87 4.35
CA LEU A 11 2.23 20.77 5.47
C LEU A 11 1.73 20.21 6.81
N LYS A 12 0.53 19.61 6.83
CA LYS A 12 -0.04 18.96 8.02
C LYS A 12 0.75 17.72 8.45
N ALA A 13 1.22 16.92 7.49
CA ALA A 13 2.05 15.74 7.77
C ALA A 13 3.40 16.17 8.37
N LYS A 14 4.03 17.19 7.78
CA LYS A 14 5.27 17.80 8.31
C LYS A 14 5.10 18.31 9.74
N GLU A 15 4.05 19.08 10.00
CA GLU A 15 3.73 19.62 11.34
C GLU A 15 3.60 18.50 12.39
N ARG A 16 3.10 17.33 12.00
CA ARG A 16 2.88 16.18 12.88
C ARG A 16 3.96 15.12 12.84
N ASN A 17 5.02 15.37 12.10
CA ASN A 17 6.11 14.40 11.89
C ASN A 17 5.60 13.04 11.38
N VAL A 18 4.67 13.07 10.42
CA VAL A 18 4.11 11.88 9.77
C VAL A 18 4.82 11.67 8.44
N ALA A 19 5.27 10.44 8.20
CA ALA A 19 5.87 10.03 6.94
C ALA A 19 4.92 10.23 5.75
N ILE A 20 5.46 10.55 4.59
CA ILE A 20 4.69 10.95 3.42
C ILE A 20 5.04 10.06 2.24
N GLY A 21 4.02 9.50 1.60
CA GLY A 21 4.17 8.75 0.37
C GLY A 21 3.32 9.28 -0.78
N ALA A 22 3.63 8.84 -1.99
CA ALA A 22 2.80 9.05 -3.15
C ALA A 22 1.82 7.88 -3.32
N HIS A 23 0.52 8.19 -3.41
CA HIS A 23 -0.52 7.20 -3.68
C HIS A 23 -0.93 7.29 -5.14
N ILE A 24 -0.38 6.40 -5.96
CA ILE A 24 -0.48 6.42 -7.42
C ILE A 24 -1.52 5.40 -7.92
N GLY A 25 -2.15 5.69 -9.05
CA GLY A 25 -3.16 4.79 -9.61
C GLY A 25 -3.37 5.00 -11.10
N PHE A 26 -4.19 4.13 -11.69
CA PHE A 26 -4.62 4.30 -13.08
C PHE A 26 -5.48 5.55 -13.26
N ASP A 27 -5.41 6.12 -14.45
CA ASP A 27 -6.23 7.27 -14.82
C ASP A 27 -7.70 6.87 -15.01
N GLY A 28 -8.57 7.83 -14.77
CA GLY A 28 -10.00 7.69 -15.02
C GLY A 28 -10.86 8.12 -13.86
N ILE A 29 -11.58 9.22 -14.04
CA ILE A 29 -12.50 9.77 -13.04
C ILE A 29 -13.63 8.77 -12.74
N GLU A 30 -14.17 8.12 -13.77
CA GLU A 30 -15.30 7.18 -13.64
C GLU A 30 -14.94 5.89 -12.90
N GLY A 31 -13.70 5.40 -13.03
CA GLY A 31 -13.25 4.17 -12.38
C GLY A 31 -12.52 4.39 -11.06
N PHE A 32 -12.18 5.62 -10.74
CA PHE A 32 -11.39 6.02 -9.56
C PHE A 32 -10.16 5.11 -9.31
N GLY A 33 -9.53 4.59 -10.40
CA GLY A 33 -8.38 3.70 -10.33
C GLY A 33 -8.68 2.23 -9.98
N TYR A 34 -9.97 1.84 -9.87
CA TYR A 34 -10.35 0.44 -9.58
C TYR A 34 -10.57 -0.41 -10.84
N ARG A 35 -10.53 0.19 -12.03
CA ARG A 35 -10.61 -0.56 -13.29
C ARG A 35 -9.21 -0.92 -13.76
N GLU A 36 -8.99 -2.20 -14.05
CA GLU A 36 -7.74 -2.68 -14.64
C GLU A 36 -7.50 -2.03 -16.01
N MET A 37 -6.27 -1.65 -16.26
CA MET A 37 -5.83 -1.09 -17.54
C MET A 37 -4.62 -1.89 -18.04
N GLN A 38 -4.66 -2.22 -19.33
CA GLN A 38 -3.52 -2.83 -20.00
C GLN A 38 -2.63 -1.70 -20.54
N LEU A 39 -1.52 -1.48 -19.88
CA LEU A 39 -0.52 -0.49 -20.26
C LEU A 39 0.76 -1.19 -20.71
N SER A 40 1.42 -0.64 -21.72
CA SER A 40 2.80 -1.00 -22.03
C SER A 40 3.73 -0.61 -20.88
N GLU A 41 4.96 -1.15 -20.86
CA GLU A 41 5.96 -0.78 -19.84
C GLU A 41 6.24 0.74 -19.88
N GLU A 42 6.31 1.35 -21.06
CA GLU A 42 6.55 2.78 -21.24
C GLU A 42 5.39 3.64 -20.73
N GLU A 43 4.15 3.25 -21.00
CA GLU A 43 2.96 3.95 -20.51
C GLU A 43 2.86 3.89 -18.98
N LEU A 44 3.10 2.70 -18.40
CA LEU A 44 3.13 2.54 -16.93
C LEU A 44 4.25 3.39 -16.31
N GLU A 45 5.46 3.35 -16.87
CA GLU A 45 6.57 4.18 -16.41
C GLU A 45 6.23 5.67 -16.44
N THR A 46 5.70 6.14 -17.56
CA THR A 46 5.36 7.55 -17.74
C THR A 46 4.28 8.00 -16.74
N LEU A 47 3.26 7.17 -16.53
CA LEU A 47 2.20 7.42 -15.56
C LEU A 47 2.74 7.53 -14.13
N VAL A 48 3.61 6.59 -13.73
CA VAL A 48 4.25 6.59 -12.40
C VAL A 48 5.13 7.83 -12.22
N VAL A 49 6.00 8.11 -13.20
CA VAL A 49 6.91 9.28 -13.15
C VAL A 49 6.11 10.59 -13.05
N TYR A 50 5.00 10.71 -13.77
CA TYR A 50 4.14 11.89 -13.70
C TYR A 50 3.55 12.08 -12.29
N GLN A 51 2.94 11.04 -11.71
CA GLN A 51 2.27 11.14 -10.42
C GLN A 51 3.26 11.30 -9.26
N VAL A 52 4.31 10.48 -9.22
CA VAL A 52 5.36 10.56 -8.19
C VAL A 52 6.12 11.88 -8.32
N GLY A 53 6.48 12.28 -9.55
CA GLY A 53 7.19 13.53 -9.82
C GLY A 53 6.40 14.75 -9.37
N ALA A 54 5.09 14.77 -9.58
CA ALA A 54 4.23 15.86 -9.08
C ALA A 54 4.33 15.97 -7.55
N ILE A 55 4.19 14.88 -6.81
CA ILE A 55 4.30 14.90 -5.33
C ILE A 55 5.72 15.28 -4.89
N MET A 56 6.76 14.76 -5.54
CA MET A 56 8.16 15.11 -5.24
C MET A 56 8.43 16.60 -5.45
N ALA A 57 7.88 17.23 -6.50
CA ALA A 57 8.03 18.65 -6.75
C ALA A 57 7.40 19.49 -5.62
N PHE A 58 6.19 19.13 -5.17
CA PHE A 58 5.56 19.76 -4.02
C PHE A 58 6.37 19.54 -2.73
N ALA A 59 6.76 18.29 -2.46
CA ALA A 59 7.55 17.95 -1.29
C ALA A 59 8.83 18.81 -1.20
N LYS A 60 9.57 18.90 -2.31
CA LYS A 60 10.76 19.76 -2.41
C LYS A 60 10.44 21.23 -2.15
N ALA A 61 9.36 21.76 -2.73
CA ALA A 61 8.96 23.15 -2.57
C ALA A 61 8.61 23.52 -1.12
N TYR A 62 8.09 22.57 -0.35
CA TYR A 62 7.70 22.77 1.06
C TYR A 62 8.68 22.19 2.08
N GLY A 63 9.85 21.72 1.64
CA GLY A 63 10.92 21.22 2.51
C GLY A 63 10.50 19.98 3.27
N VAL A 64 9.88 19.03 2.58
CA VAL A 64 9.55 17.69 3.05
C VAL A 64 10.10 16.67 2.07
N GLU A 65 10.25 15.42 2.51
CA GLU A 65 10.64 14.29 1.67
C GLU A 65 9.51 13.28 1.60
N ILE A 66 9.41 12.57 0.50
CA ILE A 66 8.57 11.38 0.40
C ILE A 66 9.47 10.15 0.49
N ASP A 67 9.04 9.14 1.22
CA ASP A 67 9.82 7.94 1.50
C ASP A 67 9.23 6.68 0.85
N HIS A 68 7.98 6.72 0.43
CA HIS A 68 7.34 5.55 -0.16
C HIS A 68 6.38 5.89 -1.30
N VAL A 69 6.08 4.86 -2.08
CA VAL A 69 5.04 4.86 -3.11
C VAL A 69 4.11 3.70 -2.83
N ARG A 70 2.81 3.97 -2.78
CA ARG A 70 1.78 2.96 -2.61
C ARG A 70 0.83 2.99 -3.81
N PRO A 71 0.74 1.92 -4.59
CA PRO A 71 -0.25 1.82 -5.65
C PRO A 71 -1.67 1.83 -5.10
N HIS A 72 -2.62 2.31 -5.90
CA HIS A 72 -4.04 2.37 -5.58
C HIS A 72 -4.83 1.39 -6.44
N GLY A 73 -5.88 0.80 -5.84
CA GLY A 73 -6.92 0.06 -6.55
C GLY A 73 -6.37 -1.05 -7.45
N ALA A 74 -6.79 -1.07 -8.71
CA ALA A 74 -6.40 -2.11 -9.65
C ALA A 74 -4.88 -2.20 -9.87
N MET A 75 -4.14 -1.09 -9.83
CA MET A 75 -2.68 -1.11 -9.93
C MET A 75 -2.04 -1.90 -8.78
N TYR A 76 -2.55 -1.76 -7.56
CA TYR A 76 -2.10 -2.51 -6.40
C TYR A 76 -2.41 -4.01 -6.54
N GLU A 77 -3.63 -4.34 -6.99
CA GLU A 77 -4.07 -5.72 -7.15
C GLU A 77 -3.34 -6.44 -8.29
N MET A 78 -3.08 -5.75 -9.41
CA MET A 78 -2.28 -6.28 -10.52
C MET A 78 -0.84 -6.56 -10.08
N ALA A 79 -0.23 -5.65 -9.33
CA ALA A 79 1.13 -5.86 -8.79
C ALA A 79 1.21 -7.03 -7.79
N ALA A 80 0.10 -7.36 -7.10
CA ALA A 80 0.04 -8.50 -6.20
C ALA A 80 -0.14 -9.85 -6.92
N LYS A 81 -0.56 -9.86 -8.19
CA LYS A 81 -0.90 -11.06 -8.97
C LYS A 81 0.07 -11.36 -10.12
N ASP A 82 0.66 -10.32 -10.69
CA ASP A 82 1.51 -10.41 -11.89
C ASP A 82 2.94 -9.93 -11.59
N PHE A 83 3.89 -10.86 -11.62
CA PHE A 83 5.30 -10.56 -11.36
C PHE A 83 5.91 -9.61 -12.41
N THR A 84 5.53 -9.73 -13.68
CA THR A 84 6.03 -8.85 -14.74
C THR A 84 5.54 -7.42 -14.52
N PHE A 85 4.26 -7.26 -14.23
CA PHE A 85 3.68 -5.97 -13.90
C PHE A 85 4.33 -5.37 -12.63
N ALA A 86 4.51 -6.17 -11.60
CA ALA A 86 5.18 -5.73 -10.35
C ALA A 86 6.63 -5.28 -10.60
N CYS A 87 7.38 -5.99 -11.47
CA CYS A 87 8.72 -5.58 -11.86
C CYS A 87 8.72 -4.25 -12.62
N ASN A 88 7.80 -4.06 -13.57
CA ASN A 88 7.72 -2.82 -14.35
C ASN A 88 7.32 -1.64 -13.46
N LEU A 89 6.38 -1.85 -12.53
CA LEU A 89 6.03 -0.85 -11.52
C LEU A 89 7.23 -0.51 -10.62
N ALA A 90 7.95 -1.51 -10.12
CA ALA A 90 9.14 -1.33 -9.29
C ALA A 90 10.25 -0.57 -10.02
N LYS A 91 10.50 -0.87 -11.31
CA LYS A 91 11.45 -0.12 -12.15
C LYS A 91 11.04 1.36 -12.29
N ALA A 92 9.75 1.63 -12.55
CA ALA A 92 9.23 2.97 -12.69
C ALA A 92 9.38 3.80 -11.40
N VAL A 93 9.09 3.20 -10.23
CA VAL A 93 9.30 3.84 -8.93
C VAL A 93 10.78 4.09 -8.67
N LYS A 94 11.65 3.10 -8.93
CA LYS A 94 13.11 3.24 -8.78
C LYS A 94 13.69 4.33 -9.67
N LYS A 95 13.12 4.54 -10.86
CA LYS A 95 13.52 5.63 -11.78
C LYS A 95 13.22 7.00 -11.19
N CYS A 96 12.14 7.15 -10.42
CA CYS A 96 11.86 8.38 -9.69
C CYS A 96 12.88 8.62 -8.57
N SER A 97 13.14 7.61 -7.74
CA SER A 97 14.21 7.60 -6.74
C SER A 97 14.50 6.18 -6.26
N LYS A 98 15.76 5.82 -6.17
CA LYS A 98 16.20 4.53 -5.59
C LYS A 98 16.01 4.41 -4.08
N TRP A 99 15.66 5.52 -3.41
CA TRP A 99 15.46 5.58 -1.96
C TRP A 99 13.98 5.42 -1.58
N LEU A 100 13.09 5.38 -2.55
CA LEU A 100 11.67 5.14 -2.30
C LEU A 100 11.43 3.67 -1.95
N THR A 101 10.52 3.43 -1.02
CA THR A 101 10.01 2.10 -0.70
C THR A 101 8.71 1.85 -1.46
N LEU A 102 8.60 0.76 -2.21
CA LEU A 102 7.35 0.35 -2.86
C LEU A 102 6.51 -0.48 -1.89
N TYR A 103 5.32 0.00 -1.54
CA TYR A 103 4.36 -0.75 -0.74
C TYR A 103 3.57 -1.73 -1.61
N GLY A 104 3.46 -2.96 -1.16
CA GLY A 104 2.69 -4.01 -1.82
C GLY A 104 1.95 -4.89 -0.81
N ALA A 105 1.05 -5.74 -1.31
CA ALA A 105 0.34 -6.68 -0.46
C ALA A 105 1.30 -7.65 0.22
N VAL A 106 0.93 -8.11 1.43
CA VAL A 106 1.57 -9.29 2.02
C VAL A 106 1.51 -10.44 1.03
N GLY A 107 2.50 -11.30 1.04
CA GLY A 107 2.74 -12.30 0.01
C GLY A 107 4.00 -11.95 -0.79
N ASP A 108 4.31 -12.76 -1.77
CA ASP A 108 5.66 -12.78 -2.29
C ASP A 108 5.91 -11.95 -3.55
N ILE A 109 4.88 -11.63 -4.33
CA ILE A 109 5.09 -11.14 -5.71
C ILE A 109 5.74 -9.76 -5.72
N THR A 110 5.19 -8.80 -5.00
CA THR A 110 5.76 -7.43 -4.96
C THR A 110 7.14 -7.42 -4.30
N LYS A 111 7.31 -8.21 -3.21
CA LYS A 111 8.60 -8.35 -2.52
C LYS A 111 9.67 -8.92 -3.46
N LYS A 112 9.39 -10.04 -4.12
CA LYS A 112 10.30 -10.66 -5.12
C LYS A 112 10.61 -9.73 -6.29
N ALA A 113 9.62 -8.98 -6.77
CA ALA A 113 9.85 -7.99 -7.83
C ALA A 113 10.76 -6.85 -7.37
N GLY A 114 10.60 -6.37 -6.15
CA GLY A 114 11.49 -5.37 -5.55
C GLY A 114 12.91 -5.87 -5.40
N GLU A 115 13.09 -7.09 -4.92
CA GLU A 115 14.41 -7.75 -4.83
C GLU A 115 15.06 -7.90 -6.22
N PHE A 116 14.30 -8.36 -7.20
CA PHE A 116 14.78 -8.52 -8.58
C PHE A 116 15.21 -7.19 -9.21
N VAL A 117 14.47 -6.13 -8.99
CA VAL A 117 14.76 -4.78 -9.50
C VAL A 117 15.78 -4.04 -8.64
N GLY A 118 15.94 -4.42 -7.38
CA GLY A 118 16.81 -3.77 -6.41
C GLY A 118 16.21 -2.44 -5.90
N ILE A 119 14.99 -2.46 -5.45
CA ILE A 119 14.31 -1.38 -4.71
C ILE A 119 13.74 -1.93 -3.41
N ALA A 120 13.72 -1.11 -2.35
CA ALA A 120 13.09 -1.49 -1.10
C ALA A 120 11.57 -1.69 -1.28
N THR A 121 11.02 -2.71 -0.61
CA THR A 121 9.58 -2.96 -0.56
C THR A 121 9.10 -3.06 0.87
N ALA A 122 7.83 -2.77 1.10
CA ALA A 122 7.15 -2.98 2.37
C ALA A 122 5.88 -3.80 2.17
N SER A 123 5.77 -4.90 2.92
CA SER A 123 4.62 -5.80 2.88
C SER A 123 3.49 -5.24 3.76
N GLU A 124 2.37 -4.92 3.13
CA GLU A 124 1.22 -4.29 3.79
C GLU A 124 0.10 -5.28 4.04
N LEU A 125 -0.39 -5.36 5.29
CA LEU A 125 -1.54 -6.17 5.68
C LEU A 125 -2.78 -5.30 5.86
N PHE A 126 -3.91 -5.74 5.30
CA PHE A 126 -5.23 -5.16 5.56
C PHE A 126 -5.90 -5.87 6.73
N LEU A 127 -6.30 -5.14 7.75
CA LEU A 127 -6.97 -5.74 8.91
C LEU A 127 -8.42 -6.16 8.61
N ASN A 128 -9.05 -5.56 7.61
CA ASN A 128 -10.46 -5.80 7.27
C ASN A 128 -10.68 -6.81 6.13
N LYS A 129 -9.64 -7.20 5.40
CA LYS A 129 -9.78 -8.12 4.27
C LYS A 129 -9.51 -9.57 4.68
N ILE A 130 -10.17 -10.50 4.03
CA ILE A 130 -9.96 -11.94 4.23
C ILE A 130 -8.83 -12.41 3.31
N TYR A 131 -7.98 -13.28 3.81
CA TYR A 131 -6.86 -13.86 3.07
C TYR A 131 -7.11 -15.32 2.74
N ASN A 132 -6.59 -15.77 1.60
CA ASN A 132 -6.44 -17.18 1.29
C ASN A 132 -5.23 -17.76 2.04
N ALA A 133 -5.09 -19.09 2.03
CA ALA A 133 -3.98 -19.75 2.71
C ALA A 133 -2.59 -19.41 2.15
N ASP A 134 -2.52 -18.92 0.91
CA ASP A 134 -1.32 -18.44 0.22
C ASP A 134 -1.04 -16.94 0.40
N LEU A 135 -1.77 -16.26 1.30
CA LEU A 135 -1.73 -14.83 1.55
C LEU A 135 -2.27 -13.93 0.43
N THR A 136 -2.85 -14.48 -0.62
CA THR A 136 -3.59 -13.67 -1.58
C THR A 136 -4.89 -13.16 -0.97
N LEU A 137 -5.36 -11.99 -1.42
CA LEU A 137 -6.64 -11.45 -0.97
C LEU A 137 -7.79 -12.30 -1.53
N ASN A 138 -8.71 -12.70 -0.66
CA ASN A 138 -9.97 -13.31 -1.08
C ASN A 138 -10.94 -12.21 -1.53
N THR A 139 -11.05 -12.01 -2.84
CA THR A 139 -11.88 -10.96 -3.44
C THR A 139 -13.39 -11.29 -3.45
N GLU A 140 -13.76 -12.54 -3.14
CA GLU A 140 -15.16 -12.97 -3.04
C GLU A 140 -15.72 -12.80 -1.62
N ALA A 141 -14.85 -12.69 -0.62
CA ALA A 141 -15.25 -12.50 0.76
C ALA A 141 -15.57 -11.02 1.05
N GLU A 142 -16.62 -10.79 1.82
CA GLU A 142 -16.95 -9.47 2.32
C GLU A 142 -15.89 -8.96 3.29
N GLU A 143 -15.61 -7.66 3.22
CA GLU A 143 -14.71 -6.98 4.16
C GLU A 143 -15.37 -6.92 5.54
N ASN A 144 -14.62 -7.29 6.59
CA ASN A 144 -15.06 -7.09 7.96
C ASN A 144 -14.50 -5.78 8.53
N ASN A 145 -15.34 -4.79 8.63
CA ASN A 145 -14.97 -3.44 9.12
C ASN A 145 -15.27 -3.25 10.63
N GLU A 146 -15.57 -4.32 11.38
CA GLU A 146 -15.76 -4.24 12.82
C GLU A 146 -14.43 -3.99 13.54
N THR A 147 -14.44 -3.03 14.47
CA THR A 147 -13.25 -2.67 15.24
C THR A 147 -12.70 -3.85 16.04
N GLU A 148 -13.58 -4.65 16.63
CA GLU A 148 -13.18 -5.81 17.44
C GLU A 148 -12.49 -6.88 16.61
N PHE A 149 -12.99 -7.15 15.40
CA PHE A 149 -12.35 -8.06 14.45
C PHE A 149 -10.92 -7.61 14.13
N ALA A 150 -10.74 -6.34 13.80
CA ALA A 150 -9.44 -5.77 13.49
C ALA A 150 -8.47 -5.83 14.69
N ILE A 151 -8.97 -5.55 15.91
CA ILE A 151 -8.18 -5.64 17.14
C ILE A 151 -7.73 -7.09 17.40
N ASN A 152 -8.62 -8.05 17.27
CA ASN A 152 -8.31 -9.47 17.52
C ASN A 152 -7.29 -9.99 16.50
N ARG A 153 -7.44 -9.62 15.22
CA ARG A 153 -6.46 -9.95 14.18
C ARG A 153 -5.11 -9.30 14.45
N LEU A 154 -5.07 -8.04 14.85
CA LEU A 154 -3.83 -7.35 15.19
C LEU A 154 -3.13 -7.99 16.38
N ARG A 155 -3.86 -8.32 17.46
CA ARG A 155 -3.28 -9.04 18.61
C ARG A 155 -2.71 -10.39 18.21
N LYS A 156 -3.41 -11.12 17.33
CA LYS A 156 -2.93 -12.40 16.82
C LYS A 156 -1.66 -12.21 16.00
N LEU A 157 -1.63 -11.25 15.09
CA LEU A 157 -0.45 -10.92 14.29
C LEU A 157 0.76 -10.61 15.18
N LEU A 158 0.59 -9.75 16.16
CA LEU A 158 1.66 -9.33 17.08
C LEU A 158 2.17 -10.50 17.97
N SER A 159 1.29 -11.42 18.36
CA SER A 159 1.66 -12.52 19.24
C SER A 159 2.21 -13.74 18.51
N THR A 160 1.85 -13.98 17.26
CA THR A 160 2.17 -15.23 16.55
C THR A 160 2.75 -15.01 15.14
N SER A 161 2.92 -13.78 14.69
CA SER A 161 3.33 -13.45 13.32
C SER A 161 2.53 -14.23 12.26
N SER A 162 1.21 -14.32 12.47
CA SER A 162 0.31 -15.02 11.56
C SER A 162 -1.02 -14.29 11.39
N VAL A 163 -1.67 -14.52 10.27
CA VAL A 163 -3.00 -14.01 9.95
C VAL A 163 -3.96 -15.17 9.71
N ASP A 164 -5.22 -14.99 10.09
CA ASP A 164 -6.31 -15.92 9.79
C ASP A 164 -6.59 -15.98 8.28
N ASN A 165 -6.92 -17.17 7.79
CA ASN A 165 -7.23 -17.43 6.40
C ASN A 165 -8.66 -17.95 6.21
N ASN A 166 -9.11 -18.03 4.96
CA ASN A 166 -10.46 -18.48 4.58
C ASN A 166 -10.75 -19.98 4.87
N MET A 167 -9.75 -20.74 5.29
CA MET A 167 -9.89 -22.18 5.64
C MET A 167 -9.98 -22.40 7.16
N ASN A 168 -10.31 -21.36 7.94
CA ASN A 168 -10.30 -21.35 9.41
C ASN A 168 -8.94 -21.72 10.02
N GLY A 169 -7.86 -21.50 9.28
CA GLY A 169 -6.48 -21.69 9.70
C GLY A 169 -5.75 -20.37 9.89
N PHE A 170 -4.45 -20.49 10.17
CA PHE A 170 -3.54 -19.35 10.29
C PHE A 170 -2.36 -19.56 9.35
N THR A 171 -2.00 -18.49 8.62
CA THR A 171 -0.84 -18.49 7.74
C THR A 171 0.23 -17.57 8.34
N PRO A 172 1.47 -18.06 8.53
CA PRO A 172 2.60 -17.21 8.92
C PRO A 172 2.79 -16.07 7.91
N VAL A 173 3.09 -14.87 8.42
CA VAL A 173 3.23 -13.69 7.57
C VAL A 173 4.26 -12.72 8.14
N GLU A 174 5.07 -12.14 7.26
CA GLU A 174 5.91 -10.99 7.56
C GLU A 174 5.19 -9.71 7.14
N VAL A 175 5.08 -8.75 8.04
CA VAL A 175 4.33 -7.52 7.84
C VAL A 175 5.20 -6.32 8.23
N ASP A 176 5.40 -5.41 7.29
CA ASP A 176 6.13 -4.16 7.52
C ASP A 176 5.17 -3.00 7.82
N SER A 177 3.94 -3.08 7.31
CA SER A 177 2.94 -2.03 7.44
C SER A 177 1.53 -2.59 7.57
N ILE A 178 0.68 -1.86 8.27
CA ILE A 178 -0.74 -2.22 8.44
C ILE A 178 -1.61 -1.13 7.81
N HIS A 179 -2.49 -1.55 6.91
CA HIS A 179 -3.46 -0.66 6.30
C HIS A 179 -4.70 -0.50 7.19
N PHE A 180 -5.00 0.73 7.55
CA PHE A 180 -6.24 1.10 8.22
C PHE A 180 -7.24 1.63 7.19
N ALA A 181 -8.31 0.88 6.96
CA ALA A 181 -9.41 1.36 6.13
C ALA A 181 -10.13 2.52 6.82
N ASN A 182 -10.49 3.56 6.07
CA ASN A 182 -11.27 4.70 6.58
C ASN A 182 -12.67 4.32 7.10
N LYS A 183 -13.05 3.05 6.96
CA LYS A 183 -14.37 2.52 7.35
C LYS A 183 -14.45 2.08 8.82
N TYR A 184 -13.33 1.99 9.54
CA TYR A 184 -13.39 1.62 10.96
C TYR A 184 -13.99 2.75 11.79
N VAL A 185 -14.99 2.41 12.58
CA VAL A 185 -15.69 3.35 13.47
C VAL A 185 -14.73 3.92 14.52
N ASN A 186 -13.77 3.12 15.01
CA ASN A 186 -12.84 3.48 16.07
C ASN A 186 -11.38 3.12 15.72
N SER A 187 -10.84 3.70 14.64
CA SER A 187 -9.44 3.49 14.24
C SER A 187 -8.43 3.77 15.36
N MET A 188 -8.73 4.71 16.26
CA MET A 188 -7.86 5.05 17.39
C MET A 188 -7.75 3.93 18.42
N GLU A 189 -8.77 3.09 18.60
CA GLU A 189 -8.68 1.93 19.49
C GLU A 189 -7.76 0.85 18.94
N ILE A 190 -7.80 0.64 17.62
CA ILE A 190 -6.90 -0.28 16.92
C ILE A 190 -5.45 0.20 17.06
N ILE A 191 -5.20 1.49 16.84
CA ILE A 191 -3.87 2.10 16.95
C ILE A 191 -3.31 1.95 18.37
N LYS A 192 -4.13 2.14 19.41
CA LYS A 192 -3.70 1.97 20.80
C LYS A 192 -3.15 0.56 21.07
N VAL A 193 -3.71 -0.47 20.48
CA VAL A 193 -3.20 -1.85 20.64
C VAL A 193 -1.75 -1.96 20.18
N MET A 194 -1.35 -1.25 19.12
CA MET A 194 0.05 -1.27 18.62
C MET A 194 1.06 -0.64 19.59
N TYR A 195 0.61 0.26 20.48
CA TYR A 195 1.50 0.90 21.46
C TYR A 195 1.72 0.08 22.76
N PHE A 196 0.94 -1.01 22.95
CA PHE A 196 1.03 -1.85 24.15
C PHE A 196 1.72 -3.19 23.89
N PHE A 197 2.20 -3.44 22.68
CA PHE A 197 3.01 -4.57 22.26
C PHE A 197 4.37 -4.11 21.73
#